data_eec5f2efeae8596a84352eaf30d5d756
#
_entry.id   eec5f2efeae8596a84352eaf30d5d756
#
_cell.length_a   1.000
_cell.length_b   1.000
_cell.length_c   1.000
_cell.angle_alpha   90.00
_cell.angle_beta   90.00
_cell.angle_gamma   90.00
#
_symmetry.space_group_name_H-M   'P 1'
#
loop_
_entity.id
_entity.type
_entity.pdbx_description
1 polymer ?
#
loop_
_entity_poly.entity_id
_entity_poly.type
_entity_poly.pdbx_seq_one_letter_code
_entity_poly.pdbx_strand_id
1 'polypeptide(L)'
;MRTRKEPEQRKQEIFAAAVQLFMEKGYAATTVADITKAAGVAKGTFFYYFATKDVLLEAIGRRWAEAFARRYEEAEKGTDAVERFRVFLRLFESDDPMDPLFDQLIREHQYQIMDAIWQKMLAETFEPLLRGILMQGQAEGSMHFAGSIDSTMHYFWCIFDAMYPVGDEMQHIGEAQMEVHLSIGHRLIETLLGLPSGMLEALEHS
;
A
#
# COMPACT_ATOMS: atom_id res chain seq x y z
N MET A 1 31.87 -3.78 26.84
CA MET A 1 32.15 -4.05 25.41
C MET A 1 30.88 -3.77 24.60
N ARG A 2 30.92 -2.79 23.68
CA ARG A 2 29.76 -2.45 22.85
C ARG A 2 29.74 -3.45 21.70
N THR A 3 28.85 -4.44 21.75
CA THR A 3 28.67 -5.46 20.69
C THR A 3 28.39 -4.72 19.37
N ARG A 4 29.20 -4.97 18.34
CA ARG A 4 28.98 -4.40 17.00
C ARG A 4 27.74 -5.09 16.44
N LYS A 5 26.59 -4.41 16.52
CA LYS A 5 25.34 -4.92 15.93
C LYS A 5 25.49 -5.02 14.42
N GLU A 6 24.88 -6.04 13.83
CA GLU A 6 24.84 -6.24 12.38
C GLU A 6 24.19 -5.02 11.67
N PRO A 7 24.65 -4.65 10.46
CA PRO A 7 24.13 -3.51 9.71
C PRO A 7 22.61 -3.53 9.54
N GLU A 8 22.03 -4.68 9.27
CA GLU A 8 20.59 -4.84 9.09
C GLU A 8 19.83 -4.59 10.40
N GLN A 9 20.33 -5.05 11.53
CA GLN A 9 19.74 -4.77 12.83
C GLN A 9 19.71 -3.26 13.13
N ARG A 10 20.75 -2.53 12.75
CA ARG A 10 20.81 -1.06 12.89
C ARG A 10 19.76 -0.36 12.05
N LYS A 11 19.60 -0.80 10.81
CA LYS A 11 18.60 -0.29 9.90
C LYS A 11 17.19 -0.51 10.45
N GLN A 12 16.91 -1.70 11.00
CA GLN A 12 15.67 -2.05 11.66
C GLN A 12 15.36 -1.14 12.86
N GLU A 13 16.36 -0.84 13.70
CA GLU A 13 16.21 0.05 14.85
C GLU A 13 15.84 1.47 14.42
N ILE A 14 16.45 1.98 13.32
CA ILE A 14 16.11 3.29 12.76
C ILE A 14 14.67 3.27 12.22
N PHE A 15 14.25 2.23 11.50
CA PHE A 15 12.89 2.08 11.00
C PHE A 15 11.86 2.11 12.13
N ALA A 16 12.02 1.25 13.14
CA ALA A 16 11.08 1.16 14.25
C ALA A 16 10.95 2.49 15.01
N ALA A 17 12.08 3.14 15.28
CA ALA A 17 12.09 4.45 15.94
C ALA A 17 11.41 5.54 15.09
N ALA A 18 11.60 5.52 13.78
CA ALA A 18 10.98 6.50 12.88
C ALA A 18 9.46 6.31 12.79
N VAL A 19 8.98 5.08 12.56
CA VAL A 19 7.54 4.78 12.50
C VAL A 19 6.86 5.20 13.80
N GLN A 20 7.41 4.81 14.95
CA GLN A 20 6.87 5.21 16.25
C GLN A 20 6.78 6.74 16.38
N LEU A 21 7.84 7.46 16.07
CA LEU A 21 7.87 8.93 16.19
C LEU A 21 6.93 9.61 15.19
N PHE A 22 6.81 9.09 13.97
CA PHE A 22 5.88 9.62 12.98
C PHE A 22 4.43 9.47 13.45
N MET A 23 4.09 8.35 14.06
CA MET A 23 2.76 8.12 14.63
C MET A 23 2.49 8.97 15.89
N GLU A 24 3.48 9.13 16.79
CA GLU A 24 3.30 9.83 18.07
C GLU A 24 3.23 11.36 17.93
N LYS A 25 4.10 11.95 17.13
CA LYS A 25 4.23 13.39 17.02
C LYS A 25 4.15 13.96 15.60
N GLY A 26 3.93 13.07 14.64
CA GLY A 26 3.80 13.42 13.23
C GLY A 26 5.12 13.43 12.46
N TYR A 27 4.99 13.29 11.14
CA TYR A 27 6.13 13.30 10.22
C TYR A 27 6.82 14.66 10.20
N ALA A 28 6.04 15.76 10.05
CA ALA A 28 6.59 17.12 9.94
C ALA A 28 7.41 17.51 11.18
N ALA A 29 6.90 17.21 12.38
CA ALA A 29 7.54 17.55 13.65
C ALA A 29 8.70 16.64 14.03
N THR A 30 8.87 15.47 13.39
CA THR A 30 9.94 14.52 13.67
C THR A 30 11.23 14.93 12.97
N THR A 31 12.32 15.08 13.74
CA THR A 31 13.65 15.39 13.21
C THR A 31 14.55 14.15 13.14
N VAL A 32 15.59 14.20 12.29
CA VAL A 32 16.63 13.15 12.25
C VAL A 32 17.31 12.99 13.62
N ALA A 33 17.45 14.07 14.40
CA ALA A 33 18.00 14.02 15.75
C ALA A 33 17.11 13.21 16.71
N ASP A 34 15.79 13.36 16.61
CA ASP A 34 14.84 12.57 17.40
C ASP A 34 14.94 11.08 17.06
N ILE A 35 14.93 10.76 15.76
CA ILE A 35 15.03 9.37 15.28
C ILE A 35 16.33 8.72 15.76
N THR A 36 17.47 9.41 15.60
CA THR A 36 18.76 8.86 16.01
C THR A 36 18.87 8.67 17.52
N LYS A 37 18.29 9.60 18.29
CA LYS A 37 18.21 9.49 19.75
C LYS A 37 17.35 8.29 20.17
N ALA A 38 16.17 8.12 19.59
CA ALA A 38 15.27 7.02 19.88
C ALA A 38 15.85 5.65 19.46
N ALA A 39 16.50 5.58 18.29
CA ALA A 39 17.17 4.37 17.81
C ALA A 39 18.51 4.06 18.53
N GLY A 40 19.02 4.97 19.37
CA GLY A 40 20.29 4.79 20.06
C GLY A 40 21.49 4.73 19.11
N VAL A 41 21.44 5.44 17.96
CA VAL A 41 22.49 5.47 16.94
C VAL A 41 23.10 6.86 16.79
N ALA A 42 24.34 6.92 16.28
CA ALA A 42 24.96 8.20 15.94
C ALA A 42 24.31 8.80 14.68
N LYS A 43 24.27 10.14 14.58
CA LYS A 43 23.74 10.85 13.40
C LYS A 43 24.42 10.42 12.09
N GLY A 44 25.72 10.16 12.11
CA GLY A 44 26.46 9.62 10.95
C GLY A 44 25.98 8.22 10.53
N THR A 45 25.49 7.38 11.47
CA THR A 45 24.93 6.08 11.17
C THR A 45 23.60 6.22 10.41
N PHE A 46 22.76 7.19 10.79
CA PHE A 46 21.54 7.50 10.05
C PHE A 46 21.87 7.88 8.60
N PHE A 47 22.75 8.86 8.39
CA PHE A 47 23.11 9.35 7.05
C PHE A 47 23.88 8.33 6.21
N TYR A 48 24.46 7.30 6.81
CA TYR A 48 25.01 6.17 6.08
C TYR A 48 23.92 5.33 5.40
N TYR A 49 22.74 5.18 6.04
CA TYR A 49 21.61 4.39 5.50
C TYR A 49 20.62 5.23 4.71
N PHE A 50 20.35 6.46 5.15
CA PHE A 50 19.29 7.31 4.61
C PHE A 50 19.78 8.75 4.45
N ALA A 51 19.80 9.24 3.20
CA ALA A 51 20.26 10.60 2.91
C ALA A 51 19.38 11.66 3.58
N THR A 52 18.08 11.42 3.68
CA THR A 52 17.09 12.31 4.28
C THR A 52 16.04 11.53 5.07
N LYS A 53 15.17 12.24 5.81
CA LYS A 53 13.98 11.70 6.45
C LYS A 53 12.98 11.18 5.41
N ASP A 54 12.89 11.84 4.26
CA ASP A 54 12.00 11.46 3.16
C ASP A 54 12.44 10.11 2.54
N VAL A 55 13.76 9.93 2.32
CA VAL A 55 14.33 8.64 1.85
C VAL A 55 14.06 7.51 2.86
N LEU A 56 14.07 7.81 4.15
CA LEU A 56 13.69 6.83 5.16
C LEU A 56 12.19 6.48 5.06
N LEU A 57 11.32 7.48 4.89
CA LEU A 57 9.88 7.25 4.74
C LEU A 57 9.56 6.46 3.45
N GLU A 58 10.21 6.76 2.32
CA GLU A 58 10.14 5.94 1.10
C GLU A 58 10.56 4.49 1.35
N ALA A 59 11.63 4.28 2.12
CA ALA A 59 12.09 2.93 2.44
C ALA A 59 11.12 2.18 3.39
N ILE A 60 10.38 2.90 4.24
CA ILE A 60 9.29 2.35 5.05
C ILE A 60 8.14 1.90 4.14
N GLY A 61 7.69 2.73 3.21
CA GLY A 61 6.64 2.38 2.24
C GLY A 61 7.01 1.17 1.38
N ARG A 62 8.22 1.13 0.85
CA ARG A 62 8.72 -0.03 0.08
C ARG A 62 8.68 -1.32 0.90
N ARG A 63 9.11 -1.27 2.17
CA ARG A 63 9.07 -2.44 3.04
C ARG A 63 7.65 -2.94 3.30
N TRP A 64 6.70 -2.02 3.40
CA TRP A 64 5.29 -2.38 3.46
C TRP A 64 4.82 -3.07 2.18
N ALA A 65 5.13 -2.52 1.01
CA ALA A 65 4.78 -3.14 -0.27
C ALA A 65 5.42 -4.53 -0.44
N GLU A 66 6.68 -4.71 -0.01
CA GLU A 66 7.33 -6.02 0.02
C GLU A 66 6.64 -7.01 0.99
N ALA A 67 6.13 -6.52 2.12
CA ALA A 67 5.36 -7.35 3.06
C ALA A 67 4.00 -7.75 2.47
N PHE A 68 3.33 -6.83 1.78
CA PHE A 68 2.12 -7.11 1.01
C PHE A 68 2.36 -8.20 -0.04
N ALA A 69 3.42 -8.06 -0.86
CA ALA A 69 3.75 -9.05 -1.89
C ALA A 69 3.98 -10.45 -1.29
N ARG A 70 4.69 -10.55 -0.15
CA ARG A 70 4.88 -11.83 0.54
C ARG A 70 3.57 -12.43 1.03
N ARG A 71 2.70 -11.62 1.67
CA ARG A 71 1.36 -12.07 2.12
C ARG A 71 0.52 -12.55 0.95
N TYR A 72 0.58 -11.83 -0.16
CA TYR A 72 -0.08 -12.21 -1.39
C TYR A 72 0.43 -13.57 -1.93
N GLU A 73 1.75 -13.75 -2.06
CA GLU A 73 2.37 -14.99 -2.52
C GLU A 73 2.05 -16.20 -1.60
N GLU A 74 1.92 -15.96 -0.29
CA GLU A 74 1.54 -16.99 0.68
C GLU A 74 0.06 -17.41 0.54
N ALA A 75 -0.82 -16.45 0.26
CA ALA A 75 -2.26 -16.66 0.20
C ALA A 75 -2.74 -17.18 -1.17
N GLU A 76 -2.04 -16.83 -2.27
CA GLU A 76 -2.50 -17.10 -3.65
C GLU A 76 -2.16 -18.50 -4.19
N LYS A 77 -1.45 -19.35 -3.43
CA LYS A 77 -0.85 -20.61 -3.92
C LYS A 77 -1.84 -21.55 -4.57
N GLY A 78 -1.66 -21.73 -5.89
CA GLY A 78 -2.41 -22.71 -6.69
C GLY A 78 -3.84 -22.33 -7.00
N THR A 79 -4.21 -21.06 -6.85
CA THR A 79 -5.56 -20.55 -7.13
C THR A 79 -5.68 -20.06 -8.57
N ASP A 80 -6.92 -19.98 -9.08
CA ASP A 80 -7.23 -19.35 -10.36
C ASP A 80 -7.08 -17.82 -10.29
N ALA A 81 -7.12 -17.16 -11.45
CA ALA A 81 -6.88 -15.72 -11.53
C ALA A 81 -7.92 -14.91 -10.77
N VAL A 82 -9.16 -15.39 -10.68
CA VAL A 82 -10.24 -14.67 -9.97
C VAL A 82 -9.98 -14.69 -8.48
N GLU A 83 -9.62 -15.84 -7.89
CA GLU A 83 -9.30 -15.93 -6.48
C GLU A 83 -8.01 -15.18 -6.14
N ARG A 84 -7.00 -15.23 -7.02
CA ARG A 84 -5.80 -14.38 -6.89
C ARG A 84 -6.13 -12.89 -6.84
N PHE A 85 -7.08 -12.46 -7.69
CA PHE A 85 -7.55 -11.08 -7.68
C PHE A 85 -8.30 -10.72 -6.39
N ARG A 86 -9.14 -11.64 -5.88
CA ARG A 86 -9.81 -11.47 -4.58
C ARG A 86 -8.82 -11.36 -3.43
N VAL A 87 -7.78 -12.21 -3.40
CA VAL A 87 -6.72 -12.11 -2.40
C VAL A 87 -6.00 -10.76 -2.49
N PHE A 88 -5.70 -10.30 -3.71
CA PHE A 88 -5.06 -9.01 -3.95
C PHE A 88 -5.90 -7.85 -3.38
N LEU A 89 -7.20 -7.78 -3.70
CA LEU A 89 -8.08 -6.73 -3.17
C LEU A 89 -8.24 -6.83 -1.64
N ARG A 90 -8.49 -8.03 -1.11
CA ARG A 90 -8.67 -8.25 0.33
C ARG A 90 -7.46 -7.77 1.15
N LEU A 91 -6.25 -7.90 0.61
CA LEU A 91 -5.05 -7.42 1.28
C LEU A 91 -4.97 -5.89 1.34
N PHE A 92 -5.57 -5.18 0.38
CA PHE A 92 -5.72 -3.71 0.44
C PHE A 92 -6.83 -3.27 1.41
N GLU A 93 -7.88 -4.08 1.57
CA GLU A 93 -9.03 -3.78 2.42
C GLU A 93 -8.87 -4.25 3.87
N SER A 94 -7.83 -5.04 4.14
CA SER A 94 -7.54 -5.50 5.50
C SER A 94 -6.82 -4.42 6.31
N ASP A 95 -7.15 -4.31 7.61
CA ASP A 95 -6.42 -3.46 8.55
C ASP A 95 -4.92 -3.72 8.46
N ASP A 96 -4.16 -2.74 8.03
CA ASP A 96 -2.71 -2.84 7.90
C ASP A 96 -2.00 -2.00 8.98
N PRO A 97 -0.90 -2.50 9.55
CA PRO A 97 -0.10 -1.74 10.53
C PRO A 97 0.44 -0.40 10.01
N MET A 98 0.41 -0.16 8.70
CA MET A 98 0.84 1.11 8.10
C MET A 98 -0.28 2.14 7.94
N ASP A 99 -1.57 1.73 8.01
CA ASP A 99 -2.70 2.64 7.85
C ASP A 99 -2.62 3.84 8.81
N PRO A 100 -2.29 3.68 10.10
CA PRO A 100 -2.15 4.82 11.01
C PRO A 100 -1.04 5.81 10.59
N LEU A 101 0.02 5.37 9.91
CA LEU A 101 1.07 6.24 9.40
C LEU A 101 0.59 7.03 8.18
N PHE A 102 -0.11 6.37 7.25
CA PHE A 102 -0.72 7.05 6.10
C PHE A 102 -1.77 8.06 6.55
N ASP A 103 -2.64 7.69 7.48
CA ASP A 103 -3.61 8.60 8.10
C ASP A 103 -2.94 9.82 8.75
N GLN A 104 -1.80 9.62 9.40
CA GLN A 104 -1.05 10.73 9.99
C GLN A 104 -0.48 11.66 8.93
N LEU A 105 0.05 11.13 7.82
CA LEU A 105 0.53 11.94 6.68
C LEU A 105 -0.61 12.74 6.03
N ILE A 106 -1.80 12.14 5.90
CA ILE A 106 -3.01 12.81 5.42
C ILE A 106 -3.40 13.96 6.34
N ARG A 107 -3.49 13.73 7.64
CA ARG A 107 -3.79 14.76 8.66
C ARG A 107 -2.80 15.92 8.63
N GLU A 108 -1.55 15.67 8.27
CA GLU A 108 -0.50 16.68 8.15
C GLU A 108 -0.41 17.31 6.76
N HIS A 109 -1.34 17.00 5.85
CA HIS A 109 -1.35 17.49 4.47
C HIS A 109 -0.04 17.19 3.70
N GLN A 110 0.61 16.05 4.00
CA GLN A 110 1.87 15.62 3.37
C GLN A 110 1.62 14.87 2.04
N TYR A 111 0.66 15.34 1.24
CA TYR A 111 0.17 14.67 0.03
C TYR A 111 1.27 14.42 -1.01
N GLN A 112 2.20 15.36 -1.21
CA GLN A 112 3.26 15.21 -2.23
C GLN A 112 4.22 14.06 -1.94
N ILE A 113 4.65 13.92 -0.67
CA ILE A 113 5.55 12.81 -0.30
C ILE A 113 4.80 11.47 -0.30
N MET A 114 3.53 11.49 0.10
CA MET A 114 2.67 10.33 0.09
C MET A 114 2.44 9.83 -1.34
N ASP A 115 2.12 10.73 -2.28
CA ASP A 115 1.97 10.40 -3.70
C ASP A 115 3.28 9.82 -4.28
N ALA A 116 4.42 10.44 -4.00
CA ALA A 116 5.72 9.94 -4.47
C ALA A 116 6.03 8.53 -3.95
N ILE A 117 5.66 8.20 -2.71
CA ILE A 117 5.81 6.86 -2.13
C ILE A 117 4.85 5.89 -2.81
N TRP A 118 3.58 6.28 -2.97
CA TRP A 118 2.55 5.48 -3.62
C TRP A 118 2.92 5.11 -5.05
N GLN A 119 3.37 6.08 -5.86
CA GLN A 119 3.80 5.85 -7.24
C GLN A 119 4.95 4.83 -7.33
N LYS A 120 5.89 4.86 -6.39
CA LYS A 120 6.96 3.85 -6.34
C LYS A 120 6.44 2.47 -5.99
N MET A 121 5.57 2.37 -4.99
CA MET A 121 4.96 1.09 -4.59
C MET A 121 4.12 0.50 -5.73
N LEU A 122 3.37 1.34 -6.44
CA LEU A 122 2.63 0.96 -7.64
C LEU A 122 3.57 0.33 -8.67
N ALA A 123 4.56 1.08 -9.14
CA ALA A 123 5.43 0.65 -10.22
C ALA A 123 6.30 -0.57 -9.86
N GLU A 124 6.80 -0.64 -8.62
CA GLU A 124 7.74 -1.67 -8.20
C GLU A 124 7.06 -2.97 -7.70
N THR A 125 5.82 -2.88 -7.22
CA THR A 125 5.16 -4.02 -6.55
C THR A 125 3.75 -4.30 -7.08
N PHE A 126 2.84 -3.33 -6.99
CA PHE A 126 1.41 -3.62 -7.22
C PHE A 126 1.07 -3.81 -8.69
N GLU A 127 1.64 -3.00 -9.60
CA GLU A 127 1.42 -3.18 -11.04
C GLU A 127 1.94 -4.52 -11.56
N PRO A 128 3.16 -5.00 -11.21
CA PRO A 128 3.61 -6.33 -11.60
C PRO A 128 2.70 -7.46 -11.10
N LEU A 129 2.19 -7.38 -9.86
CA LEU A 129 1.26 -8.37 -9.31
C LEU A 129 -0.07 -8.37 -10.07
N LEU A 130 -0.69 -7.21 -10.21
CA LEU A 130 -1.96 -7.06 -10.93
C LEU A 130 -1.83 -7.52 -12.40
N ARG A 131 -0.76 -7.14 -13.08
CA ARG A 131 -0.46 -7.58 -14.44
C ARG A 131 -0.44 -9.11 -14.54
N GLY A 132 0.25 -9.78 -13.62
CA GLY A 132 0.31 -11.24 -13.57
C GLY A 132 -1.07 -11.88 -13.41
N ILE A 133 -1.93 -11.32 -12.56
CA ILE A 133 -3.30 -11.77 -12.36
C ILE A 133 -4.12 -11.60 -13.65
N LEU A 134 -4.07 -10.42 -14.28
CA LEU A 134 -4.84 -10.13 -15.49
C LEU A 134 -4.40 -11.01 -16.68
N MET A 135 -3.08 -11.25 -16.86
CA MET A 135 -2.56 -12.16 -17.87
C MET A 135 -3.06 -13.59 -17.67
N GLN A 136 -3.06 -14.06 -16.41
CA GLN A 136 -3.57 -15.39 -16.10
C GLN A 136 -5.08 -15.47 -16.36
N GLY A 137 -5.87 -14.49 -15.90
CA GLY A 137 -7.33 -14.47 -16.10
C GLY A 137 -7.74 -14.45 -17.55
N GLN A 138 -6.99 -13.73 -18.39
CA GLN A 138 -7.21 -13.74 -19.84
C GLN A 138 -6.86 -15.11 -20.47
N ALA A 139 -5.75 -15.72 -20.03
CA ALA A 139 -5.33 -17.04 -20.52
C ALA A 139 -6.29 -18.17 -20.10
N GLU A 140 -6.85 -18.11 -18.91
CA GLU A 140 -7.86 -19.04 -18.39
C GLU A 140 -9.27 -18.80 -18.98
N GLY A 141 -9.50 -17.61 -19.57
CA GLY A 141 -10.84 -17.19 -20.00
C GLY A 141 -11.78 -16.84 -18.84
N SER A 142 -11.25 -16.58 -17.67
CA SER A 142 -12.00 -16.17 -16.46
C SER A 142 -12.17 -14.65 -16.35
N MET A 143 -11.36 -13.88 -17.08
CA MET A 143 -11.45 -12.43 -17.19
C MET A 143 -11.55 -12.00 -18.66
N HIS A 144 -12.46 -11.06 -18.95
CA HIS A 144 -12.73 -10.59 -20.31
C HIS A 144 -12.80 -9.06 -20.31
N PHE A 145 -11.78 -8.40 -20.82
CA PHE A 145 -11.73 -6.94 -20.95
C PHE A 145 -11.48 -6.50 -22.39
N ALA A 146 -12.05 -5.34 -22.76
CA ALA A 146 -12.12 -4.90 -24.15
C ALA A 146 -10.81 -4.31 -24.71
N GLY A 147 -9.86 -3.98 -23.85
CA GLY A 147 -8.62 -3.29 -24.21
C GLY A 147 -7.37 -4.13 -24.04
N SER A 148 -6.21 -3.47 -24.09
CA SER A 148 -4.95 -4.05 -23.67
C SER A 148 -4.89 -4.18 -22.15
N ILE A 149 -4.00 -5.05 -21.66
CA ILE A 149 -3.74 -5.16 -20.21
C ILE A 149 -3.33 -3.80 -19.64
N ASP A 150 -2.50 -3.02 -20.35
CA ASP A 150 -2.07 -1.69 -19.88
C ASP A 150 -3.24 -0.72 -19.73
N SER A 151 -4.17 -0.70 -20.70
CA SER A 151 -5.38 0.12 -20.60
C SER A 151 -6.28 -0.33 -19.45
N THR A 152 -6.43 -1.65 -19.27
CA THR A 152 -7.22 -2.22 -18.17
C THR A 152 -6.64 -1.88 -16.82
N MET A 153 -5.32 -2.00 -16.65
CA MET A 153 -4.62 -1.59 -15.44
C MET A 153 -4.78 -0.10 -15.15
N HIS A 154 -4.65 0.75 -16.17
CA HIS A 154 -4.86 2.18 -16.00
C HIS A 154 -6.25 2.50 -15.45
N TYR A 155 -7.31 1.95 -16.05
CA TYR A 155 -8.68 2.16 -15.55
C TYR A 155 -8.94 1.51 -14.20
N PHE A 156 -8.33 0.36 -13.92
CA PHE A 156 -8.39 -0.25 -12.60
C PHE A 156 -7.87 0.71 -11.51
N TRP A 157 -6.68 1.29 -11.72
CA TRP A 157 -6.12 2.23 -10.74
C TRP A 157 -6.94 3.53 -10.64
N CYS A 158 -7.52 4.03 -11.72
CA CYS A 158 -8.45 5.16 -11.65
C CYS A 158 -9.68 4.86 -10.80
N ILE A 159 -10.25 3.65 -10.92
CA ILE A 159 -11.38 3.21 -10.09
C ILE A 159 -10.92 3.04 -8.64
N PHE A 160 -9.78 2.41 -8.43
CA PHE A 160 -9.21 2.18 -7.11
C PHE A 160 -8.95 3.50 -6.37
N ASP A 161 -8.32 4.47 -7.01
CA ASP A 161 -8.11 5.82 -6.44
C ASP A 161 -9.44 6.52 -6.11
N ALA A 162 -10.45 6.32 -6.96
CA ALA A 162 -11.79 6.83 -6.68
C ALA A 162 -12.49 6.12 -5.51
N MET A 163 -12.21 4.84 -5.27
CA MET A 163 -12.73 4.08 -4.12
C MET A 163 -12.09 4.50 -2.80
N TYR A 164 -10.81 4.89 -2.83
CA TYR A 164 -10.02 5.26 -1.65
C TYR A 164 -9.48 6.69 -1.81
N PRO A 165 -10.37 7.70 -1.87
CA PRO A 165 -9.95 9.08 -2.07
C PRO A 165 -9.12 9.56 -0.89
N VAL A 166 -8.07 10.34 -1.17
CA VAL A 166 -7.14 10.85 -0.18
C VAL A 166 -7.43 12.32 0.13
N GLY A 167 -7.35 12.70 1.40
CA GLY A 167 -7.46 14.10 1.81
C GLY A 167 -8.89 14.55 2.13
N ASP A 168 -9.20 15.81 1.80
CA ASP A 168 -10.46 16.46 2.19
C ASP A 168 -11.69 15.76 1.56
N GLU A 169 -11.53 15.05 0.48
CA GLU A 169 -12.61 14.29 -0.18
C GLU A 169 -13.16 13.18 0.71
N MET A 170 -12.30 12.48 1.46
CA MET A 170 -12.70 11.46 2.43
C MET A 170 -13.59 12.01 3.55
N GLN A 171 -13.39 13.25 3.98
CA GLN A 171 -14.15 13.84 5.09
C GLN A 171 -15.62 14.09 4.72
N HIS A 172 -15.94 14.10 3.43
CA HIS A 172 -17.30 14.31 2.92
C HIS A 172 -18.10 13.02 2.74
N ILE A 173 -17.43 11.86 2.81
CA ILE A 173 -18.08 10.55 2.69
C ILE A 173 -18.32 10.01 4.11
N GLY A 174 -19.57 10.03 4.59
CA GLY A 174 -19.94 9.42 5.89
C GLY A 174 -19.88 7.89 5.81
N GLU A 175 -19.75 7.21 6.98
CA GLU A 175 -19.62 5.74 7.06
C GLU A 175 -20.68 4.98 6.25
N ALA A 176 -21.95 5.37 6.35
CA ALA A 176 -23.04 4.76 5.57
C ALA A 176 -22.93 4.98 4.05
N GLN A 177 -22.28 6.07 3.64
CA GLN A 177 -22.02 6.35 2.22
C GLN A 177 -20.78 5.62 1.72
N MET A 178 -19.84 5.32 2.60
CA MET A 178 -18.61 4.59 2.26
C MET A 178 -18.92 3.17 1.75
N GLU A 179 -19.79 2.42 2.42
CA GLU A 179 -20.23 1.09 1.98
C GLU A 179 -20.81 1.12 0.56
N VAL A 180 -21.72 2.09 0.30
CA VAL A 180 -22.29 2.28 -1.04
C VAL A 180 -21.23 2.68 -2.05
N HIS A 181 -20.28 3.53 -1.65
CA HIS A 181 -19.18 3.99 -2.50
C HIS A 181 -18.26 2.84 -2.93
N LEU A 182 -17.85 1.99 -1.99
CA LEU A 182 -17.05 0.80 -2.26
C LEU A 182 -17.80 -0.20 -3.14
N SER A 183 -19.09 -0.46 -2.86
CA SER A 183 -19.93 -1.34 -3.67
C SER A 183 -20.04 -0.87 -5.14
N ILE A 184 -20.12 0.45 -5.38
CA ILE A 184 -20.08 1.00 -6.74
C ILE A 184 -18.72 0.72 -7.40
N GLY A 185 -17.62 0.96 -6.70
CA GLY A 185 -16.27 0.71 -7.19
C GLY A 185 -16.05 -0.77 -7.53
N HIS A 186 -16.45 -1.69 -6.67
CA HIS A 186 -16.39 -3.14 -6.92
C HIS A 186 -17.15 -3.53 -8.19
N ARG A 187 -18.38 -3.02 -8.39
CA ARG A 187 -19.14 -3.27 -9.62
C ARG A 187 -18.50 -2.70 -10.89
N LEU A 188 -17.83 -1.54 -10.77
CA LEU A 188 -17.08 -0.98 -11.89
C LEU A 188 -15.88 -1.86 -12.25
N ILE A 189 -15.15 -2.38 -11.24
CA ILE A 189 -14.05 -3.32 -11.43
C ILE A 189 -14.54 -4.63 -12.04
N GLU A 190 -15.65 -5.20 -11.53
CA GLU A 190 -16.26 -6.39 -12.11
C GLU A 190 -16.60 -6.20 -13.60
N THR A 191 -17.21 -5.06 -13.93
CA THR A 191 -17.53 -4.70 -15.31
C THR A 191 -16.27 -4.53 -16.15
N LEU A 192 -15.25 -3.85 -15.64
CA LEU A 192 -13.96 -3.65 -16.32
C LEU A 192 -13.28 -4.97 -16.66
N LEU A 193 -13.32 -5.95 -15.75
CA LEU A 193 -12.65 -7.25 -15.89
C LEU A 193 -13.56 -8.34 -16.50
N GLY A 194 -14.83 -8.03 -16.77
CA GLY A 194 -15.81 -9.00 -17.28
C GLY A 194 -16.13 -10.11 -16.26
N LEU A 195 -16.09 -9.78 -14.98
CA LEU A 195 -16.42 -10.70 -13.89
C LEU A 195 -17.95 -10.72 -13.64
N PRO A 196 -18.51 -11.82 -13.09
CA PRO A 196 -19.89 -11.85 -12.65
C PRO A 196 -20.18 -10.78 -11.60
N SER A 197 -21.37 -10.15 -11.69
CA SER A 197 -21.82 -9.13 -10.73
C SER A 197 -21.94 -9.71 -9.32
N GLY A 198 -21.49 -8.97 -8.31
CA GLY A 198 -21.52 -9.34 -6.91
C GLY A 198 -20.38 -10.30 -6.49
N MET A 199 -19.46 -10.61 -7.37
CA MET A 199 -18.32 -11.48 -7.08
C MET A 199 -17.34 -10.85 -6.08
N LEU A 200 -17.21 -9.54 -6.09
CA LEU A 200 -16.32 -8.80 -5.18
C LEU A 200 -17.04 -8.33 -3.91
N GLU A 201 -18.33 -8.14 -3.92
CA GLU A 201 -19.13 -7.77 -2.73
C GLU A 201 -19.07 -8.84 -1.62
N ALA A 202 -18.81 -10.09 -1.96
CA ALA A 202 -18.64 -11.18 -0.98
C ALA A 202 -17.33 -11.11 -0.17
N LEU A 203 -16.45 -10.14 -0.42
CA LEU A 203 -15.21 -9.96 0.33
C LEU A 203 -15.44 -9.34 1.71
N GLU A 204 -16.52 -8.56 1.88
CA GLU A 204 -16.83 -7.83 3.12
C GLU A 204 -17.30 -8.72 4.28
N HIS A 205 -17.59 -10.00 4.05
CA HIS A 205 -18.25 -10.89 5.02
C HIS A 205 -17.48 -12.21 5.29
N SER A 206 -16.22 -12.30 4.93
CA SER A 206 -15.35 -13.49 5.13
C SER A 206 -14.10 -13.15 5.95
#